data_f24cb471ea0a80c36654c63391c4f134
#
_entry.id   f24cb471ea0a80c36654c63391c4f134
#
_cell.length_a   1.000
_cell.length_b   1.000
_cell.length_c   1.000
_cell.angle_alpha   90.00
_cell.angle_beta   90.00
_cell.angle_gamma   90.00
#
_symmetry.space_group_name_H-M   'P 1'
#
loop_
_entity.id
_entity.type
_entity.pdbx_description
1 polymer ?
#
loop_
_entity_poly.entity_id
_entity_poly.type
_entity_poly.pdbx_seq_one_letter_code
_entity_poly.pdbx_strand_id
1 'polypeptide(L)'
;TRSEIELFFNTYKDSIPSIPTKTKVRHLLVSITPSEESKRNALLFQEGLKKNILSGVSFDSLAKEHSQDPGSKNNGGSLGWVKRGSLVKSFETAAFTSKINDVVGPIETDFGFHLIETLDKQGDKIKVRHILTVPELTDEDAERAFNFATSLKTDSIKTLEDFNSAVEKHTFDETTRKIGGDLGWIDPQNYVVPEIGQAIKYVEMSSCSPPINSSLGFH
;
A
#
# COMPACT_ATOMS: atom_id res chain seq x y z
N THR A 1 -29.40 28.11 39.45
CA THR A 1 -28.75 29.42 39.22
C THR A 1 -27.35 29.22 38.61
N ARG A 2 -26.74 30.28 38.09
CA ARG A 2 -25.36 30.21 37.56
C ARG A 2 -24.35 29.74 38.62
N SER A 3 -24.52 30.19 39.83
CA SER A 3 -23.67 29.81 40.98
C SER A 3 -23.79 28.31 41.32
N GLU A 4 -24.96 27.72 41.19
CA GLU A 4 -25.18 26.28 41.41
C GLU A 4 -24.50 25.45 40.30
N ILE A 5 -24.54 25.92 39.05
CA ILE A 5 -23.86 25.28 37.94
C ILE A 5 -22.33 25.35 38.11
N GLU A 6 -21.79 26.49 38.51
CA GLU A 6 -20.38 26.68 38.81
C GLU A 6 -19.93 25.80 39.98
N LEU A 7 -20.72 25.72 41.05
CA LEU A 7 -20.44 24.85 42.20
C LEU A 7 -20.44 23.37 41.77
N PHE A 8 -21.45 22.93 41.01
CA PHE A 8 -21.55 21.57 40.49
C PHE A 8 -20.36 21.24 39.62
N PHE A 9 -20.02 22.10 38.66
CA PHE A 9 -18.87 21.90 37.79
C PHE A 9 -17.57 21.78 38.58
N ASN A 10 -17.31 22.70 39.52
CA ASN A 10 -16.09 22.65 40.32
C ASN A 10 -16.01 21.42 41.24
N THR A 11 -17.15 20.89 41.67
CA THR A 11 -17.20 19.69 42.50
C THR A 11 -16.95 18.41 41.71
N TYR A 12 -17.43 18.34 40.45
CA TYR A 12 -17.44 17.11 39.67
C TYR A 12 -16.56 17.17 38.42
N LYS A 13 -15.82 18.28 38.17
CA LYS A 13 -15.02 18.46 36.94
C LYS A 13 -14.07 17.30 36.63
N ASP A 14 -13.48 16.67 37.67
CA ASP A 14 -12.56 15.55 37.53
C ASP A 14 -13.29 14.22 37.27
N SER A 15 -14.62 14.17 37.50
CA SER A 15 -15.46 13.02 37.20
C SER A 15 -16.28 13.16 35.93
N ILE A 16 -16.24 14.33 35.28
CA ILE A 16 -16.92 14.57 34.00
C ILE A 16 -16.04 13.98 32.89
N PRO A 17 -16.55 13.02 32.08
CA PRO A 17 -15.80 12.49 30.97
C PRO A 17 -15.36 13.62 30.01
N SER A 18 -14.09 13.75 29.76
CA SER A 18 -13.61 14.68 28.74
C SER A 18 -14.05 14.19 27.35
N ILE A 19 -14.70 15.06 26.59
CA ILE A 19 -14.99 14.77 25.19
C ILE A 19 -13.65 14.86 24.44
N PRO A 20 -13.21 13.78 23.79
CA PRO A 20 -11.94 13.84 23.05
C PRO A 20 -12.03 14.90 21.95
N THR A 21 -11.01 15.73 21.86
CA THR A 21 -10.89 16.75 20.82
C THR A 21 -10.73 16.03 19.47
N LYS A 22 -11.67 16.27 18.56
CA LYS A 22 -11.56 15.79 17.17
C LYS A 22 -11.03 16.90 16.28
N THR A 23 -10.24 16.53 15.31
CA THR A 23 -9.69 17.44 14.31
C THR A 23 -10.10 16.98 12.92
N LYS A 24 -10.56 17.90 12.08
CA LYS A 24 -10.83 17.61 10.67
C LYS A 24 -9.51 17.68 9.91
N VAL A 25 -9.15 16.58 9.24
CA VAL A 25 -7.84 16.41 8.61
C VAL A 25 -7.99 16.04 7.15
N ARG A 26 -7.08 16.55 6.34
CA ARG A 26 -6.84 16.09 4.98
C ARG A 26 -5.42 15.57 4.88
N HIS A 27 -5.19 14.58 4.02
CA HIS A 27 -3.87 14.09 3.74
C HIS A 27 -3.61 13.93 2.24
N LEU A 28 -2.34 13.92 1.89
CA LEU A 28 -1.80 13.48 0.61
C LEU A 28 -0.79 12.39 0.92
N LEU A 29 -0.99 11.19 0.37
CA LEU A 29 -0.08 10.06 0.59
C LEU A 29 0.87 9.92 -0.59
N VAL A 30 2.15 10.03 -0.34
CA VAL A 30 3.25 9.68 -1.26
C VAL A 30 3.78 8.32 -0.87
N SER A 31 3.47 7.29 -1.65
CA SER A 31 3.99 5.94 -1.40
C SER A 31 5.46 5.84 -1.76
N ILE A 32 6.21 5.02 -1.02
CA ILE A 32 7.58 4.65 -1.39
C ILE A 32 7.48 3.58 -2.47
N THR A 33 7.97 3.88 -3.67
CA THR A 33 7.95 2.97 -4.81
C THR A 33 9.37 2.54 -5.19
N PRO A 34 9.57 1.27 -5.56
CA PRO A 34 10.89 0.79 -5.94
C PRO A 34 11.42 1.50 -7.19
N SER A 35 12.72 1.69 -7.25
CA SER A 35 13.42 2.26 -8.40
C SER A 35 13.32 1.34 -9.63
N GLU A 36 13.56 1.89 -10.81
CA GLU A 36 13.65 1.11 -12.05
C GLU A 36 14.80 0.09 -12.01
N GLU A 37 15.85 0.36 -11.23
CA GLU A 37 16.92 -0.58 -10.99
C GLU A 37 16.46 -1.76 -10.13
N SER A 38 15.77 -1.51 -9.00
CA SER A 38 15.19 -2.55 -8.16
C SER A 38 14.20 -3.42 -8.93
N LYS A 39 13.35 -2.80 -9.77
CA LYS A 39 12.43 -3.53 -10.65
C LYS A 39 13.19 -4.40 -11.66
N ARG A 40 14.23 -3.86 -12.26
CA ARG A 40 15.07 -4.61 -13.22
C ARG A 40 15.74 -5.81 -12.56
N ASN A 41 16.26 -5.63 -11.35
CA ASN A 41 16.90 -6.71 -10.60
C ASN A 41 15.89 -7.82 -10.28
N ALA A 42 14.68 -7.46 -9.84
CA ALA A 42 13.59 -8.42 -9.60
C ALA A 42 13.18 -9.16 -10.89
N LEU A 43 13.10 -8.43 -12.01
CA LEU A 43 12.80 -9.00 -13.33
C LEU A 43 13.86 -10.01 -13.75
N LEU A 44 15.14 -9.63 -13.69
CA LEU A 44 16.27 -10.52 -14.04
C LEU A 44 16.32 -11.75 -13.15
N PHE A 45 16.03 -11.59 -11.86
CA PHE A 45 15.94 -12.71 -10.94
C PHE A 45 14.83 -13.68 -11.35
N GLN A 46 13.65 -13.20 -11.68
CA GLN A 46 12.53 -14.01 -12.18
C GLN A 46 12.85 -14.71 -13.50
N GLU A 47 13.54 -14.04 -14.42
CA GLU A 47 14.00 -14.66 -15.67
C GLU A 47 14.98 -15.80 -15.40
N GLY A 48 15.87 -15.65 -14.42
CA GLY A 48 16.78 -16.70 -13.94
C GLY A 48 16.02 -17.91 -13.40
N LEU A 49 15.00 -17.68 -12.53
CA LEU A 49 14.14 -18.75 -12.02
C LEU A 49 13.40 -19.48 -13.14
N LYS A 50 12.85 -18.74 -14.10
CA LYS A 50 12.18 -19.33 -15.26
C LYS A 50 13.13 -20.21 -16.07
N LYS A 51 14.35 -19.76 -16.32
CA LYS A 51 15.38 -20.56 -17.02
C LYS A 51 15.68 -21.85 -16.26
N ASN A 52 15.80 -21.80 -14.93
CA ASN A 52 16.01 -22.98 -14.10
C ASN A 52 14.85 -23.97 -14.22
N ILE A 53 13.59 -23.49 -14.16
CA ILE A 53 12.41 -24.34 -14.33
C ILE A 53 12.43 -25.03 -15.71
N LEU A 54 12.69 -24.27 -16.77
CA LEU A 54 12.76 -24.79 -18.14
C LEU A 54 13.91 -25.81 -18.35
N SER A 55 14.97 -25.74 -17.52
CA SER A 55 16.04 -26.73 -17.50
C SER A 55 15.77 -27.95 -16.63
N GLY A 56 14.56 -28.04 -16.01
CA GLY A 56 14.10 -29.20 -15.24
C GLY A 56 14.18 -29.05 -13.72
N VAL A 57 14.53 -27.87 -13.19
CA VAL A 57 14.46 -27.63 -11.74
C VAL A 57 12.99 -27.53 -11.32
N SER A 58 12.67 -28.15 -10.19
CA SER A 58 11.31 -28.20 -9.69
C SER A 58 10.74 -26.81 -9.38
N PHE A 59 9.58 -26.46 -9.99
CA PHE A 59 8.83 -25.26 -9.67
C PHE A 59 8.49 -25.17 -8.18
N ASP A 60 8.03 -26.29 -7.59
CA ASP A 60 7.68 -26.38 -6.15
C ASP A 60 8.87 -26.01 -5.25
N SER A 61 10.06 -26.54 -5.56
CA SER A 61 11.27 -26.25 -4.77
C SER A 61 11.66 -24.78 -4.88
N LEU A 62 11.67 -24.21 -6.09
CA LEU A 62 11.99 -22.80 -6.29
C LEU A 62 10.95 -21.87 -5.67
N ALA A 63 9.67 -22.25 -5.69
CA ALA A 63 8.62 -21.47 -5.02
C ALA A 63 8.83 -21.45 -3.51
N LYS A 64 9.12 -22.61 -2.89
CA LYS A 64 9.39 -22.71 -1.45
C LYS A 64 10.64 -21.93 -1.03
N GLU A 65 11.64 -21.89 -1.87
CA GLU A 65 12.90 -21.19 -1.56
C GLU A 65 12.77 -19.68 -1.79
N HIS A 66 12.25 -19.27 -2.94
CA HIS A 66 12.38 -17.91 -3.44
C HIS A 66 11.09 -17.09 -3.46
N SER A 67 9.89 -17.71 -3.42
CA SER A 67 8.66 -16.93 -3.46
C SER A 67 8.51 -16.03 -2.24
N GLN A 68 8.08 -14.80 -2.47
CA GLN A 68 7.76 -13.83 -1.42
C GLN A 68 6.25 -13.75 -1.13
N ASP A 69 5.44 -14.63 -1.72
CA ASP A 69 4.03 -14.78 -1.34
C ASP A 69 3.87 -15.66 -0.10
N PRO A 70 3.57 -15.09 1.08
CA PRO A 70 3.44 -15.88 2.31
C PRO A 70 2.27 -16.87 2.27
N GLY A 71 1.26 -16.61 1.44
CA GLY A 71 0.06 -17.44 1.33
C GLY A 71 0.30 -18.77 0.58
N SER A 72 1.20 -18.78 -0.39
CA SER A 72 1.43 -19.95 -1.24
C SER A 72 2.86 -20.51 -1.20
N LYS A 73 3.84 -19.74 -0.73
CA LYS A 73 5.27 -20.12 -0.69
C LYS A 73 5.47 -21.54 -0.15
N ASN A 74 4.96 -21.83 1.03
CA ASN A 74 5.17 -23.10 1.72
C ASN A 74 4.44 -24.29 1.04
N ASN A 75 3.50 -23.98 0.15
CA ASN A 75 2.76 -24.97 -0.65
C ASN A 75 3.21 -24.97 -2.12
N GLY A 76 4.52 -24.72 -2.36
CA GLY A 76 5.10 -24.73 -3.71
C GLY A 76 4.50 -23.71 -4.67
N GLY A 77 4.02 -22.59 -4.15
CA GLY A 77 3.38 -21.50 -4.90
C GLY A 77 1.91 -21.78 -5.28
N SER A 78 1.28 -22.86 -4.79
CA SER A 78 -0.06 -23.27 -5.19
C SER A 78 -1.14 -22.33 -4.66
N LEU A 79 -1.96 -21.79 -5.56
CA LEU A 79 -3.19 -21.06 -5.25
C LEU A 79 -4.44 -21.97 -5.32
N GLY A 80 -4.27 -23.24 -5.68
CA GLY A 80 -5.38 -24.18 -5.87
C GLY A 80 -6.25 -23.82 -7.08
N TRP A 81 -7.55 -24.13 -6.99
CA TRP A 81 -8.54 -23.78 -8.00
C TRP A 81 -9.05 -22.35 -7.80
N VAL A 82 -8.85 -21.51 -8.80
CA VAL A 82 -9.23 -20.10 -8.78
C VAL A 82 -10.25 -19.83 -9.88
N LYS A 83 -11.32 -19.10 -9.54
CA LYS A 83 -12.35 -18.70 -10.48
C LYS A 83 -11.94 -17.40 -11.20
N ARG A 84 -12.42 -17.23 -12.45
CA ARG A 84 -12.27 -15.97 -13.18
C ARG A 84 -12.83 -14.78 -12.38
N GLY A 85 -12.09 -13.67 -12.37
CA GLY A 85 -12.42 -12.46 -11.59
C GLY A 85 -11.90 -12.45 -10.14
N SER A 86 -11.16 -13.48 -9.71
CA SER A 86 -10.61 -13.56 -8.34
C SER A 86 -9.16 -13.11 -8.22
N LEU A 87 -8.47 -12.89 -9.35
CA LEU A 87 -7.06 -12.50 -9.40
C LEU A 87 -6.90 -11.12 -10.06
N VAL A 88 -5.76 -10.47 -9.83
CA VAL A 88 -5.44 -9.21 -10.52
C VAL A 88 -5.36 -9.45 -12.02
N LYS A 89 -5.84 -8.47 -12.80
CA LYS A 89 -6.14 -8.62 -14.22
C LYS A 89 -4.97 -9.12 -15.07
N SER A 90 -3.76 -8.59 -14.87
CA SER A 90 -2.57 -9.00 -15.62
C SER A 90 -2.20 -10.46 -15.34
N PHE A 91 -2.19 -10.86 -14.07
CA PHE A 91 -1.97 -12.23 -13.65
C PHE A 91 -3.04 -13.17 -14.24
N GLU A 92 -4.32 -12.81 -14.05
CA GLU A 92 -5.44 -13.62 -14.52
C GLU A 92 -5.40 -13.83 -16.03
N THR A 93 -5.16 -12.77 -16.79
CA THR A 93 -5.03 -12.85 -18.25
C THR A 93 -3.93 -13.83 -18.64
N ALA A 94 -2.73 -13.70 -18.06
CA ALA A 94 -1.62 -14.58 -18.36
C ALA A 94 -1.94 -16.04 -18.00
N ALA A 95 -2.52 -16.30 -16.81
CA ALA A 95 -2.85 -17.65 -16.36
C ALA A 95 -3.92 -18.32 -17.21
N PHE A 96 -5.00 -17.60 -17.58
CA PHE A 96 -6.07 -18.15 -18.39
C PHE A 96 -5.70 -18.38 -19.86
N THR A 97 -4.75 -17.57 -20.40
CA THR A 97 -4.31 -17.70 -21.81
C THR A 97 -3.16 -18.69 -21.98
N SER A 98 -2.34 -18.95 -20.95
CA SER A 98 -1.24 -19.93 -21.02
C SER A 98 -1.73 -21.34 -21.35
N LYS A 99 -0.89 -22.18 -21.91
CA LYS A 99 -1.19 -23.63 -22.01
C LYS A 99 -0.99 -24.28 -20.64
N ILE A 100 -1.63 -25.44 -20.46
CA ILE A 100 -1.45 -26.26 -19.25
C ILE A 100 0.02 -26.73 -19.20
N ASN A 101 0.63 -26.57 -18.02
CA ASN A 101 2.03 -26.84 -17.70
C ASN A 101 3.07 -25.91 -18.38
N ASP A 102 2.62 -24.85 -19.04
CA ASP A 102 3.54 -23.78 -19.49
C ASP A 102 3.80 -22.78 -18.36
N VAL A 103 5.10 -22.42 -18.18
CA VAL A 103 5.50 -21.36 -17.26
C VAL A 103 5.57 -20.05 -18.03
N VAL A 104 4.65 -19.14 -17.66
CA VAL A 104 4.58 -17.79 -18.25
C VAL A 104 5.05 -16.72 -17.26
N GLY A 105 5.46 -15.60 -17.78
CA GLY A 105 6.04 -14.49 -17.00
C GLY A 105 7.51 -14.26 -17.36
N PRO A 106 8.15 -13.32 -16.65
CA PRO A 106 7.66 -12.51 -15.52
C PRO A 106 6.45 -11.63 -15.89
N ILE A 107 5.41 -11.65 -15.07
CA ILE A 107 4.21 -10.79 -15.22
C ILE A 107 4.23 -9.75 -14.10
N GLU A 108 4.24 -8.47 -14.44
CA GLU A 108 4.19 -7.38 -13.47
C GLU A 108 2.76 -7.15 -12.98
N THR A 109 2.63 -6.96 -11.65
CA THR A 109 1.41 -6.54 -10.96
C THR A 109 1.77 -5.53 -9.86
N ASP A 110 0.78 -4.97 -9.17
CA ASP A 110 1.00 -4.10 -8.01
C ASP A 110 1.71 -4.83 -6.85
N PHE A 111 1.76 -6.16 -6.86
CA PHE A 111 2.46 -6.97 -5.85
C PHE A 111 3.91 -7.28 -6.21
N GLY A 112 4.33 -7.05 -7.45
CA GLY A 112 5.65 -7.39 -7.97
C GLY A 112 5.58 -8.24 -9.24
N PHE A 113 6.63 -9.04 -9.47
CA PHE A 113 6.77 -9.90 -10.66
C PHE A 113 6.40 -11.34 -10.34
N HIS A 114 5.64 -11.98 -11.23
CA HIS A 114 5.15 -13.34 -11.07
C HIS A 114 5.63 -14.26 -12.20
N LEU A 115 6.16 -15.43 -11.85
CA LEU A 115 6.12 -16.60 -12.73
C LEU A 115 4.87 -17.38 -12.41
N ILE A 116 4.15 -17.80 -13.44
CA ILE A 116 2.84 -18.45 -13.32
C ILE A 116 2.87 -19.74 -14.10
N GLU A 117 2.36 -20.82 -13.50
CA GLU A 117 2.12 -22.08 -14.19
C GLU A 117 0.69 -22.52 -13.98
N THR A 118 -0.03 -22.73 -15.07
CA THR A 118 -1.41 -23.25 -15.04
C THR A 118 -1.36 -24.76 -15.14
N LEU A 119 -1.80 -25.43 -14.08
CA LEU A 119 -1.74 -26.89 -13.95
C LEU A 119 -2.96 -27.59 -14.55
N ASP A 120 -4.13 -26.92 -14.55
CA ASP A 120 -5.38 -27.48 -15.08
C ASP A 120 -6.39 -26.37 -15.36
N LYS A 121 -7.41 -26.64 -16.21
CA LYS A 121 -8.48 -25.71 -16.59
C LYS A 121 -9.82 -26.43 -16.65
N GLN A 122 -10.83 -25.87 -15.96
CA GLN A 122 -12.19 -26.39 -15.94
C GLN A 122 -13.20 -25.25 -16.07
N GLY A 123 -13.69 -24.99 -17.27
CA GLY A 123 -14.65 -23.93 -17.54
C GLY A 123 -14.12 -22.55 -17.14
N ASP A 124 -14.73 -21.93 -16.13
CA ASP A 124 -14.33 -20.61 -15.60
C ASP A 124 -13.31 -20.68 -14.45
N LYS A 125 -12.72 -21.85 -14.19
CA LYS A 125 -11.72 -22.08 -13.15
C LYS A 125 -10.41 -22.58 -13.73
N ILE A 126 -9.32 -22.20 -13.08
CA ILE A 126 -7.97 -22.72 -13.33
C ILE A 126 -7.35 -23.20 -12.03
N LYS A 127 -6.54 -24.25 -12.12
CA LYS A 127 -5.63 -24.64 -11.05
C LYS A 127 -4.26 -24.08 -11.37
N VAL A 128 -3.72 -23.22 -10.48
CA VAL A 128 -2.55 -22.42 -10.78
C VAL A 128 -1.58 -22.38 -9.61
N ARG A 129 -0.29 -22.24 -9.91
CA ARG A 129 0.77 -21.93 -8.96
C ARG A 129 1.63 -20.78 -9.47
N HIS A 130 2.29 -20.06 -8.55
CA HIS A 130 3.12 -18.93 -8.90
C HIS A 130 4.36 -18.78 -8.01
N ILE A 131 5.32 -18.00 -8.49
CA ILE A 131 6.46 -17.50 -7.71
C ILE A 131 6.40 -15.97 -7.78
N LEU A 132 6.28 -15.32 -6.62
CA LEU A 132 6.28 -13.87 -6.50
C LEU A 132 7.67 -13.38 -6.13
N THR A 133 8.17 -12.36 -6.84
CA THR A 133 9.32 -11.55 -6.44
C THR A 133 8.90 -10.10 -6.33
N VAL A 134 9.03 -9.54 -5.12
CA VAL A 134 8.75 -8.13 -4.84
C VAL A 134 10.04 -7.34 -5.06
N PRO A 135 10.05 -6.27 -5.89
CA PRO A 135 11.21 -5.40 -5.99
C PRO A 135 11.60 -4.83 -4.63
N GLU A 136 12.85 -4.87 -4.29
CA GLU A 136 13.36 -4.38 -3.01
C GLU A 136 13.24 -2.85 -2.93
N LEU A 137 12.76 -2.36 -1.80
CA LEU A 137 12.77 -0.93 -1.50
C LEU A 137 14.09 -0.57 -0.83
N THR A 138 14.71 0.51 -1.29
CA THR A 138 15.99 1.02 -0.77
C THR A 138 15.80 2.32 0.02
N ASP A 139 16.83 2.72 0.76
CA ASP A 139 16.83 4.00 1.47
C ASP A 139 16.74 5.17 0.48
N GLU A 140 17.33 5.04 -0.72
CA GLU A 140 17.22 6.04 -1.79
C GLU A 140 15.78 6.17 -2.31
N ASP A 141 15.00 5.07 -2.31
CA ASP A 141 13.59 5.12 -2.69
C ASP A 141 12.78 5.91 -1.65
N ALA A 142 13.07 5.69 -0.37
CA ALA A 142 12.45 6.44 0.72
C ALA A 142 12.85 7.93 0.68
N GLU A 143 14.13 8.23 0.46
CA GLU A 143 14.63 9.60 0.32
C GLU A 143 13.99 10.32 -0.88
N ARG A 144 13.86 9.65 -2.02
CA ARG A 144 13.18 10.17 -3.22
C ARG A 144 11.71 10.52 -2.91
N ALA A 145 10.98 9.63 -2.22
CA ALA A 145 9.60 9.88 -1.85
C ALA A 145 9.47 11.02 -0.84
N PHE A 146 10.38 11.10 0.15
CA PHE A 146 10.44 12.20 1.12
C PHE A 146 10.73 13.54 0.45
N ASN A 147 11.71 13.58 -0.44
CA ASN A 147 12.08 14.81 -1.17
C ASN A 147 10.93 15.27 -2.07
N PHE A 148 10.22 14.34 -2.71
CA PHE A 148 9.03 14.67 -3.49
C PHE A 148 7.90 15.22 -2.61
N ALA A 149 7.57 14.59 -1.48
CA ALA A 149 6.56 15.10 -0.56
C ALA A 149 6.95 16.49 -0.01
N THR A 150 8.23 16.72 0.29
CA THR A 150 8.76 18.01 0.71
C THR A 150 8.59 19.08 -0.36
N SER A 151 8.93 18.78 -1.61
CA SER A 151 8.78 19.71 -2.73
C SER A 151 7.31 20.09 -2.98
N LEU A 152 6.39 19.16 -2.85
CA LEU A 152 4.96 19.47 -2.95
C LEU A 152 4.55 20.52 -1.91
N LYS A 153 4.96 20.36 -0.66
CA LYS A 153 4.68 21.33 0.40
C LYS A 153 5.32 22.67 0.14
N THR A 154 6.63 22.71 -0.20
CA THR A 154 7.39 23.95 -0.28
C THR A 154 7.08 24.76 -1.54
N ASP A 155 6.89 24.08 -2.67
CA ASP A 155 6.86 24.71 -3.97
C ASP A 155 5.43 24.82 -4.54
N SER A 156 4.58 23.84 -4.24
CA SER A 156 3.29 23.69 -4.91
C SER A 156 2.09 24.03 -4.03
N ILE A 157 2.13 23.76 -2.71
CA ILE A 157 0.96 23.91 -1.84
C ILE A 157 1.05 25.20 -1.04
N LYS A 158 0.25 26.21 -1.42
CA LYS A 158 0.12 27.49 -0.72
C LYS A 158 -1.29 27.73 -0.19
N THR A 159 -2.28 27.12 -0.83
CA THR A 159 -3.71 27.26 -0.52
C THR A 159 -4.35 25.88 -0.38
N LEU A 160 -5.59 25.84 0.12
CA LEU A 160 -6.39 24.61 0.13
C LEU A 160 -6.71 24.09 -1.27
N GLU A 161 -6.85 24.98 -2.23
CA GLU A 161 -7.08 24.61 -3.63
C GLU A 161 -5.85 23.93 -4.24
N ASP A 162 -4.65 24.48 -3.96
CA ASP A 162 -3.39 23.83 -4.35
C ASP A 162 -3.26 22.45 -3.73
N PHE A 163 -3.61 22.31 -2.44
CA PHE A 163 -3.59 21.03 -1.74
C PHE A 163 -4.52 20.02 -2.41
N ASN A 164 -5.76 20.40 -2.70
CA ASN A 164 -6.71 19.53 -3.37
C ASN A 164 -6.21 19.10 -4.77
N SER A 165 -5.63 20.03 -5.51
CA SER A 165 -5.03 19.74 -6.82
C SER A 165 -3.83 18.79 -6.72
N ALA A 166 -2.99 18.97 -5.70
CA ALA A 166 -1.87 18.07 -5.43
C ALA A 166 -2.36 16.65 -5.04
N VAL A 167 -3.40 16.56 -4.21
CA VAL A 167 -4.04 15.28 -3.85
C VAL A 167 -4.55 14.57 -5.09
N GLU A 168 -5.32 15.24 -5.94
CA GLU A 168 -5.90 14.65 -7.15
C GLU A 168 -4.82 14.05 -8.06
N LYS A 169 -3.68 14.76 -8.20
CA LYS A 169 -2.59 14.37 -9.10
C LYS A 169 -1.63 13.34 -8.52
N HIS A 170 -1.35 13.40 -7.22
CA HIS A 170 -0.18 12.75 -6.64
C HIS A 170 -0.47 11.79 -5.49
N THR A 171 -1.68 11.81 -4.89
CA THR A 171 -1.94 10.90 -3.77
C THR A 171 -2.00 9.44 -4.24
N PHE A 172 -1.37 8.57 -3.50
CA PHE A 172 -1.49 7.12 -3.66
C PHE A 172 -2.78 6.57 -3.03
N ASP A 173 -3.42 7.32 -2.13
CA ASP A 173 -4.69 6.93 -1.54
C ASP A 173 -5.87 7.19 -2.49
N GLU A 174 -6.27 6.15 -3.20
CA GLU A 174 -7.39 6.19 -4.13
C GLU A 174 -8.73 6.49 -3.45
N THR A 175 -8.87 6.16 -2.15
CA THR A 175 -10.14 6.28 -1.43
C THR A 175 -10.48 7.74 -1.14
N THR A 176 -9.48 8.57 -0.87
CA THR A 176 -9.65 9.98 -0.56
C THR A 176 -9.30 10.92 -1.71
N ARG A 177 -8.72 10.41 -2.81
CA ARG A 177 -8.29 11.21 -3.97
C ARG A 177 -9.36 12.17 -4.45
N LYS A 178 -10.58 11.67 -4.72
CA LYS A 178 -11.68 12.44 -5.29
C LYS A 178 -12.34 13.43 -4.31
N ILE A 179 -12.04 13.31 -3.02
CA ILE A 179 -12.57 14.19 -1.97
C ILE A 179 -11.48 15.09 -1.36
N GLY A 180 -10.37 15.30 -2.12
CA GLY A 180 -9.29 16.19 -1.72
C GLY A 180 -8.54 15.71 -0.46
N GLY A 181 -8.39 14.39 -0.30
CA GLY A 181 -7.67 13.78 0.83
C GLY A 181 -8.42 13.85 2.17
N ASP A 182 -9.72 14.13 2.18
CA ASP A 182 -10.50 14.35 3.41
C ASP A 182 -10.64 13.05 4.22
N LEU A 183 -10.00 13.01 5.39
CA LEU A 183 -10.09 11.91 6.36
C LEU A 183 -11.26 12.11 7.36
N GLY A 184 -12.01 13.23 7.24
CA GLY A 184 -13.08 13.58 8.16
C GLY A 184 -12.57 14.04 9.52
N TRP A 185 -13.42 13.84 10.55
CA TRP A 185 -13.12 14.18 11.94
C TRP A 185 -12.45 12.99 12.63
N ILE A 186 -11.17 13.11 12.94
CA ILE A 186 -10.37 12.07 13.59
C ILE A 186 -10.10 12.41 15.06
N ASP A 187 -10.00 11.38 15.88
CA ASP A 187 -9.47 11.46 17.23
C ASP A 187 -7.96 11.23 17.17
N PRO A 188 -7.13 12.26 17.50
CA PRO A 188 -5.67 12.13 17.41
C PRO A 188 -5.07 11.04 18.32
N GLN A 189 -5.78 10.60 19.34
CA GLN A 189 -5.28 9.59 20.29
C GLN A 189 -5.54 8.17 19.80
N ASN A 190 -6.59 7.97 18.99
CA ASN A 190 -7.08 6.66 18.57
C ASN A 190 -7.14 6.51 17.03
N TYR A 191 -6.34 7.29 16.28
CA TYR A 191 -6.33 7.20 14.83
C TYR A 191 -5.53 5.98 14.35
N VAL A 192 -6.01 5.32 13.29
CA VAL A 192 -5.44 4.08 12.74
C VAL A 192 -4.01 4.22 12.20
N VAL A 193 -3.59 5.45 11.87
CA VAL A 193 -2.21 5.81 11.54
C VAL A 193 -1.68 6.69 12.67
N PRO A 194 -1.00 6.09 13.67
CA PRO A 194 -0.61 6.80 14.90
C PRO A 194 0.27 8.02 14.64
N GLU A 195 1.10 7.98 13.61
CA GLU A 195 2.02 9.06 13.23
C GLU A 195 1.25 10.32 12.82
N ILE A 196 0.15 10.17 12.08
CA ILE A 196 -0.76 11.30 11.75
C ILE A 196 -1.41 11.83 13.03
N GLY A 197 -1.92 10.94 13.91
CA GLY A 197 -2.50 11.33 15.18
C GLY A 197 -1.54 12.13 16.07
N GLN A 198 -0.26 11.76 16.08
CA GLN A 198 0.77 12.50 16.81
C GLN A 198 1.06 13.86 16.18
N ALA A 199 1.21 13.90 14.86
CA ALA A 199 1.54 15.12 14.14
C ALA A 199 0.47 16.20 14.29
N ILE A 200 -0.81 15.86 14.27
CA ILE A 200 -1.93 16.80 14.42
C ILE A 200 -1.81 17.66 15.68
N LYS A 201 -1.17 17.16 16.74
CA LYS A 201 -0.98 17.91 18.00
C LYS A 201 -0.06 19.13 17.84
N TYR A 202 0.77 19.14 16.80
CA TYR A 202 1.81 20.16 16.58
C TYR A 202 1.59 20.98 15.30
N VAL A 203 0.61 20.57 14.47
CA VAL A 203 0.31 21.27 13.21
C VAL A 203 -0.69 22.40 13.50
N GLU A 204 -0.38 23.59 13.07
CA GLU A 204 -1.27 24.73 13.17
C GLU A 204 -2.50 24.52 12.27
N MET A 205 -3.66 25.04 12.72
CA MET A 205 -4.88 24.98 11.94
C MET A 205 -4.71 25.65 10.57
N SER A 206 -5.23 25.00 9.55
CA SER A 206 -5.13 25.46 8.15
C SER A 206 -3.70 25.54 7.59
N SER A 207 -2.75 24.86 8.23
CA SER A 207 -1.39 24.71 7.72
C SER A 207 -1.12 23.30 7.22
N CYS A 208 -0.08 23.14 6.39
CA CYS A 208 0.41 21.86 5.91
C CYS A 208 1.60 21.41 6.77
N SER A 209 1.56 20.19 7.31
CA SER A 209 2.65 19.59 8.07
C SER A 209 3.91 19.41 7.21
N PRO A 210 5.11 19.25 7.79
CA PRO A 210 6.18 18.51 7.14
C PRO A 210 5.73 17.10 6.77
N PRO A 211 6.40 16.42 5.80
CA PRO A 211 6.10 15.02 5.51
C PRO A 211 6.20 14.14 6.77
N ILE A 212 5.17 13.35 7.03
CA ILE A 212 5.05 12.45 8.18
C ILE A 212 5.27 11.04 7.67
N ASN A 213 6.33 10.38 8.15
CA ASN A 213 6.63 9.01 7.78
C ASN A 213 5.69 8.03 8.50
N SER A 214 5.13 7.07 7.78
CA SER A 214 4.34 5.96 8.30
C SER A 214 4.66 4.67 7.53
N SER A 215 4.06 3.56 7.92
CA SER A 215 4.17 2.28 7.20
C SER A 215 3.58 2.33 5.77
N LEU A 216 2.81 3.35 5.42
CA LEU A 216 2.19 3.53 4.10
C LEU A 216 3.02 4.41 3.18
N GLY A 217 3.99 5.16 3.72
CA GLY A 217 4.77 6.17 3.04
C GLY A 217 4.74 7.53 3.75
N PHE A 218 4.84 8.62 3.01
CA PHE A 218 4.87 9.98 3.54
C PHE A 218 3.52 10.68 3.34
N HIS A 219 2.99 11.23 4.46
CA HIS A 219 1.74 11.98 4.48
C HIS A 219 1.98 13.48 4.52
#